data_c5d6f75e1d98343a31d20569aaeedb1b
#
_entry.id   c5d6f75e1d98343a31d20569aaeedb1b
#
_cell.length_a   1.000
_cell.length_b   1.000
_cell.length_c   1.000
_cell.angle_alpha   90.00
_cell.angle_beta   90.00
_cell.angle_gamma   90.00
#
_symmetry.space_group_name_H-M   'P 1'
#
loop_
_entity.id
_entity.type
_entity.pdbx_description
1 polymer ?
#
loop_
_entity_poly.entity_id
_entity_poly.type
_entity_poly.pdbx_seq_one_letter_code
_entity_poly.pdbx_strand_id
1 'polypeptide(L)'
;MSILRETPIRKTVFKSNRTVNLNDFKTLIVNKDFYSTLGEDLIIVRDVTQSKIKLDSKTTERIKIKTLTNCVIIPDVGKIDEDWDEISIGRGACVELQNINGVWYVLSSDGVKMD
;
A
#
# COMPACT_ATOMS: atom_id res chain seq x y z
N MET A 1 -7.37 -26.76 -3.64
CA MET A 1 -6.59 -26.19 -3.49
C MET A 1 -6.60 -25.82 -3.79
N SER A 2 -6.71 -26.22 -3.94
CA SER A 2 -6.03 -25.73 -3.92
C SER A 2 -6.26 -25.49 -4.23
N ILE A 3 -6.59 -25.92 -4.16
CA ILE A 3 -6.13 -25.44 -4.07
C ILE A 3 -6.26 -25.05 -4.29
N LEU A 4 -6.36 -25.26 -4.35
CA LEU A 4 -5.86 -24.66 -4.17
C LEU A 4 -5.77 -24.44 -4.49
N ARG A 5 -5.88 -24.59 -4.56
CA ARG A 5 -5.27 -24.14 -4.48
C ARG A 5 -4.90 -23.91 -4.39
N GLU A 6 -5.13 -24.35 -4.29
CA GLU A 6 -4.32 -23.97 -3.89
C GLU A 6 -4.20 -23.44 -3.84
N THR A 7 -4.87 -24.26 -3.77
CA THR A 7 -4.25 -23.71 -3.30
C THR A 7 -4.44 -23.13 -3.25
N PRO A 8 -4.51 -23.52 -2.90
CA PRO A 8 -4.18 -22.96 -2.34
C PRO A 8 -4.35 -22.43 -2.19
N ILE A 9 -4.47 -22.58 -1.77
CA ILE A 9 -4.01 -21.85 -1.07
C ILE A 9 -3.91 -21.56 -0.90
N ARG A 10 -3.87 -21.80 -0.46
CA ARG A 10 -3.18 -21.25 0.17
C ARG A 10 -3.19 -21.13 0.60
N LYS A 11 -3.16 -21.59 0.92
CA LYS A 11 -2.63 -21.22 1.78
C LYS A 11 -2.24 -21.39 2.22
N THR A 12 -2.44 -22.12 2.29
CA THR A 12 -1.59 -22.01 3.10
C THR A 12 -1.47 -22.16 3.41
N VAL A 13 -1.69 -22.96 3.61
CA VAL A 13 -1.05 -22.85 4.47
C VAL A 13 -0.86 -23.21 4.51
N PHE A 14 -0.47 -23.55 4.83
CA PHE A 14 0.38 -23.56 5.44
C PHE A 14 0.73 -24.05 5.49
N LYS A 15 0.80 -24.99 5.68
CA LYS A 15 1.62 -25.17 6.27
C LYS A 15 2.04 -25.45 6.43
N SER A 16 2.12 -26.12 6.27
CA SER A 16 2.74 -25.99 6.74
C SER A 16 2.73 -25.69 7.28
N ASN A 17 2.79 -26.81 6.92
CA ASN A 17 2.48 -26.00 8.01
C ASN A 17 2.89 -24.60 7.99
N ARG A 18 2.48 -23.94 7.26
CA ARG A 18 2.87 -22.60 7.36
C ARG A 18 1.77 -21.81 8.05
N THR A 19 2.09 -21.34 9.19
CA THR A 19 1.17 -20.50 9.94
C THR A 19 1.45 -19.04 9.62
N VAL A 20 0.44 -18.32 9.23
CA VAL A 20 0.58 -16.88 9.07
C VAL A 20 0.66 -16.26 10.46
N ASN A 21 1.74 -15.56 10.72
CA ASN A 21 1.92 -14.87 11.98
C ASN A 21 1.37 -13.46 11.84
N LEU A 22 0.29 -13.16 12.54
CA LEU A 22 -0.34 -11.84 12.48
C LEU A 22 0.58 -10.73 12.93
N ASN A 23 1.59 -11.06 13.75
CA ASN A 23 2.55 -10.06 14.19
C ASN A 23 3.46 -9.59 13.08
N ASP A 24 3.52 -10.34 11.95
CA ASP A 24 4.32 -9.93 10.82
C ASP A 24 3.60 -8.91 9.93
N PHE A 25 2.30 -8.76 10.11
CA PHE A 25 1.53 -7.76 9.37
C PHE A 25 1.69 -6.40 10.03
N LYS A 26 2.27 -5.47 9.30
CA LYS A 26 2.63 -4.16 9.85
C LYS A 26 1.61 -3.11 9.46
N THR A 27 0.93 -2.56 10.43
CA THR A 27 -0.03 -1.48 10.25
C THR A 27 0.47 -0.25 10.97
N LEU A 28 0.42 0.89 10.30
CA LEU A 28 0.83 2.16 10.88
C LEU A 28 -0.27 3.19 10.70
N ILE A 29 -0.53 3.94 11.75
CA ILE A 29 -1.42 5.10 11.67
C ILE A 29 -0.54 6.32 11.47
N VAL A 30 -0.78 7.06 10.38
CA VAL A 30 -0.02 8.25 10.05
C VAL A 30 -0.89 9.47 10.30
N ASN A 31 -0.42 10.35 11.18
CA ASN A 31 -1.10 11.62 11.49
C ASN A 31 -0.16 12.81 11.29
N LYS A 32 0.66 12.72 10.25
CA LYS A 32 1.66 13.74 9.92
C LYS A 32 1.43 14.26 8.51
N ASP A 33 1.95 15.45 8.25
CA ASP A 33 1.85 16.07 6.94
C ASP A 33 2.63 15.31 5.88
N PHE A 34 3.68 14.62 6.28
CA PHE A 34 4.54 13.89 5.36
C PHE A 34 5.04 12.62 6.02
N TYR A 35 5.04 11.53 5.26
CA TYR A 35 5.59 10.27 5.73
C TYR A 35 6.19 9.49 4.56
N SER A 36 7.36 8.92 4.77
CA SER A 36 8.00 8.03 3.79
C SER A 36 7.87 6.61 4.27
N THR A 37 7.41 5.70 3.42
CA THR A 37 7.12 4.32 3.82
C THR A 37 8.38 3.58 4.25
N LEU A 38 8.24 2.67 5.21
CA LEU A 38 9.33 1.89 5.79
C LEU A 38 9.01 0.38 5.82
N GLY A 39 8.22 -0.08 4.85
CA GLY A 39 7.90 -1.50 4.75
C GLY A 39 6.61 -1.90 5.43
N GLU A 40 5.74 -0.95 5.73
CA GLU A 40 4.42 -1.26 6.28
C GLU A 40 3.56 -1.98 5.25
N ASP A 41 2.63 -2.80 5.71
CA ASP A 41 1.65 -3.45 4.85
C ASP A 41 0.41 -2.60 4.67
N LEU A 42 0.07 -1.80 5.68
CA LEU A 42 -1.11 -0.95 5.67
C LEU A 42 -0.81 0.36 6.38
N ILE A 43 -1.13 1.46 5.74
CA ILE A 43 -1.09 2.78 6.36
C ILE A 43 -2.51 3.31 6.42
N ILE A 44 -2.90 3.82 7.60
CA ILE A 44 -4.15 4.52 7.79
C ILE A 44 -3.81 5.97 8.11
N VAL A 45 -4.23 6.89 7.25
CA VAL A 45 -3.95 8.33 7.40
C VAL A 45 -5.15 9.00 8.04
N ARG A 46 -4.92 9.69 9.17
CA ARG A 46 -6.00 10.39 9.88
C ARG A 46 -5.45 11.46 10.78
N ASP A 47 -6.35 12.28 11.34
CA ASP A 47 -6.04 13.30 12.35
C ASP A 47 -5.06 14.35 11.85
N VAL A 48 -5.15 14.65 10.56
CA VAL A 48 -4.36 15.69 9.91
C VAL A 48 -5.21 16.20 8.76
N THR A 49 -5.01 17.48 8.40
CA THR A 49 -5.80 18.08 7.33
C THR A 49 -5.45 17.49 5.97
N GLN A 50 -4.16 17.23 5.77
CA GLN A 50 -3.65 16.72 4.52
C GLN A 50 -2.34 16.00 4.81
N SER A 51 -2.06 14.95 4.05
CA SER A 51 -0.82 14.21 4.20
C SER A 51 -0.24 13.89 2.83
N LYS A 52 1.07 13.78 2.77
CA LYS A 52 1.78 13.30 1.58
C LYS A 52 2.54 12.04 1.97
N ILE A 53 2.28 10.97 1.27
CA ILE A 53 2.96 9.68 1.49
C ILE A 53 3.92 9.44 0.35
N LYS A 54 5.20 9.30 0.67
CA LYS A 54 6.22 8.98 -0.32
C LYS A 54 6.45 7.47 -0.28
N LEU A 55 6.30 6.84 -1.42
CA LEU A 55 6.53 5.40 -1.56
C LEU A 55 8.03 5.18 -1.70
N ASP A 56 8.61 4.44 -0.76
CA ASP A 56 10.04 4.14 -0.78
C ASP A 56 10.25 2.73 -1.33
N SER A 57 10.74 2.63 -2.55
CA SER A 57 10.91 1.35 -3.24
C SER A 57 12.00 0.48 -2.64
N LYS A 58 12.86 1.05 -1.81
CA LYS A 58 13.94 0.29 -1.16
C LYS A 58 13.46 -0.45 0.08
N THR A 59 12.41 0.06 0.72
CA THR A 59 11.91 -0.52 1.97
C THR A 59 10.57 -1.20 1.81
N THR A 60 9.80 -0.81 0.80
CA THR A 60 8.40 -1.20 0.67
C THR A 60 8.16 -1.87 -0.68
N GLU A 61 7.59 -3.06 -0.65
CA GLU A 61 7.30 -3.82 -1.86
C GLU A 61 5.84 -3.74 -2.25
N ARG A 62 4.94 -3.84 -1.28
CA ARG A 62 3.51 -3.72 -1.51
C ARG A 62 2.90 -3.02 -0.30
N ILE A 63 1.94 -2.15 -0.55
CA ILE A 63 1.33 -1.40 0.52
C ILE A 63 -0.12 -1.05 0.19
N LYS A 64 -0.97 -1.06 1.21
CA LYS A 64 -2.31 -0.49 1.14
C LYS A 64 -2.32 0.81 1.91
N ILE A 65 -2.98 1.81 1.35
CA ILE A 65 -3.12 3.11 2.02
C ILE A 65 -4.60 3.45 2.07
N LYS A 66 -5.11 3.55 3.28
CA LYS A 66 -6.48 3.99 3.57
C LYS A 66 -6.39 5.37 4.16
N THR A 67 -7.16 6.31 3.65
CA THR A 67 -7.14 7.65 4.21
C THR A 67 -8.51 8.07 4.72
N LEU A 68 -8.50 8.80 5.84
CA LEU A 68 -9.69 9.45 6.38
C LEU A 68 -9.62 10.95 6.18
N THR A 69 -8.66 11.41 5.38
CA THR A 69 -8.47 12.82 5.04
C THR A 69 -7.89 12.90 3.63
N ASN A 70 -7.53 14.08 3.18
CA ASN A 70 -6.88 14.24 1.89
C ASN A 70 -5.46 13.69 1.94
N CYS A 71 -5.09 12.91 0.95
CA CYS A 71 -3.77 12.30 0.91
C CYS A 71 -3.24 12.30 -0.52
N VAL A 72 -1.98 12.69 -0.67
CA VAL A 72 -1.26 12.64 -1.94
C VAL A 72 -0.19 11.58 -1.82
N ILE A 73 -0.10 10.72 -2.82
CA ILE A 73 0.87 9.63 -2.83
C ILE A 73 1.83 9.88 -3.98
N ILE A 74 3.12 9.89 -3.68
CA ILE A 74 4.16 10.13 -4.67
C ILE A 74 5.15 8.95 -4.69
N PRO A 75 5.69 8.61 -5.86
CA PRO A 75 6.77 7.61 -5.92
C PRO A 75 8.09 8.26 -5.49
N ASP A 76 9.02 7.44 -5.01
CA ASP A 76 10.35 7.93 -4.69
C ASP A 76 11.15 8.23 -5.96
N VAL A 77 10.95 7.44 -7.00
CA VAL A 77 11.56 7.65 -8.30
C VAL A 77 10.55 7.32 -9.39
N GLY A 78 10.69 7.98 -10.54
CA GLY A 78 9.85 7.67 -11.69
C GLY A 78 8.40 8.09 -11.49
N LYS A 79 7.51 7.31 -12.08
CA LYS A 79 6.09 7.61 -12.12
C LYS A 79 5.28 6.42 -11.64
N ILE A 80 4.05 6.69 -11.19
CA ILE A 80 3.10 5.63 -10.83
C ILE A 80 2.38 5.22 -12.12
N ASP A 81 2.26 3.92 -12.35
CA ASP A 81 1.67 3.36 -13.57
C ASP A 81 2.36 3.87 -14.83
N GLU A 82 3.64 4.29 -14.70
CA GLU A 82 4.45 4.81 -15.79
C GLU A 82 3.95 6.15 -16.37
N ASP A 83 2.90 6.72 -15.79
CA ASP A 83 2.25 7.92 -16.32
C ASP A 83 2.13 9.07 -15.31
N TRP A 84 1.97 8.76 -14.03
CA TRP A 84 1.51 9.75 -13.06
C TRP A 84 2.62 10.17 -12.11
N ASP A 85 2.81 11.48 -11.95
CA ASP A 85 3.77 12.00 -10.97
C ASP A 85 3.27 11.82 -9.55
N GLU A 86 1.97 11.79 -9.37
CA GLU A 86 1.36 11.58 -8.07
C GLU A 86 -0.09 11.12 -8.25
N ILE A 87 -0.64 10.54 -7.20
CA ILE A 87 -2.08 10.25 -7.15
C ILE A 87 -2.65 10.88 -5.89
N SER A 88 -3.89 11.35 -6.00
CA SER A 88 -4.59 11.95 -4.87
C SER A 88 -5.73 11.06 -4.46
N ILE A 89 -5.86 10.83 -3.15
CA ILE A 89 -7.00 10.09 -2.62
C ILE A 89 -7.70 10.93 -1.58
N GLY A 90 -9.01 10.92 -1.64
CA GLY A 90 -9.83 11.69 -0.73
C GLY A 90 -10.31 10.86 0.44
N ARG A 91 -11.02 11.52 1.33
CA ARG A 91 -11.53 10.91 2.55
C ARG A 91 -12.31 9.63 2.26
N GLY A 92 -11.92 8.56 2.92
CA GLY A 92 -12.55 7.25 2.79
C GLY A 92 -11.98 6.38 1.69
N ALA A 93 -11.08 6.92 0.88
CA ALA A 93 -10.51 6.16 -0.24
C ALA A 93 -9.43 5.18 0.24
N CYS A 94 -9.17 4.19 -0.60
CA CYS A 94 -8.15 3.20 -0.34
C CYS A 94 -7.46 2.84 -1.65
N VAL A 95 -6.16 2.61 -1.59
CA VAL A 95 -5.39 2.21 -2.76
C VAL A 95 -4.38 1.15 -2.36
N GLU A 96 -4.17 0.18 -3.25
CA GLU A 96 -3.13 -0.83 -3.09
C GLU A 96 -2.11 -0.67 -4.20
N LEU A 97 -0.83 -0.61 -3.84
CA LEU A 97 0.26 -0.38 -4.77
C LEU A 97 1.33 -1.46 -4.63
N GLN A 98 1.97 -1.77 -5.76
CA GLN A 98 3.03 -2.76 -5.83
C GLN A 98 4.25 -2.15 -6.52
N ASN A 99 5.41 -2.35 -5.90
CA ASN A 99 6.70 -1.99 -6.50
C ASN A 99 7.18 -3.18 -7.33
N ILE A 100 7.43 -2.94 -8.61
CA ILE A 100 7.98 -3.96 -9.50
C ILE A 100 9.21 -3.35 -10.15
N ASN A 101 10.39 -3.82 -9.74
CA ASN A 101 11.67 -3.32 -10.24
C ASN A 101 11.82 -1.80 -10.09
N GLY A 102 11.33 -1.26 -8.98
CA GLY A 102 11.45 0.17 -8.69
C GLY A 102 10.34 1.02 -9.26
N VAL A 103 9.42 0.45 -10.00
CA VAL A 103 8.27 1.18 -10.55
C VAL A 103 7.01 0.81 -9.77
N TRP A 104 6.26 1.82 -9.38
CA TRP A 104 5.04 1.63 -8.59
C TRP A 104 3.82 1.51 -9.48
N TYR A 105 3.02 0.47 -9.23
CA TYR A 105 1.77 0.22 -9.97
C TYR A 105 0.60 0.17 -9.02
N VAL A 106 -0.53 0.76 -9.43
CA VAL A 106 -1.77 0.66 -8.70
C VAL A 106 -2.42 -0.67 -9.05
N LEU A 107 -2.66 -1.50 -8.04
CA LEU A 107 -3.30 -2.79 -8.24
C LEU A 107 -4.81 -2.71 -8.07
N SER A 108 -5.26 -1.89 -7.12
CA SER A 108 -6.67 -1.69 -6.87
C SER A 108 -6.86 -0.34 -6.22
N SER A 109 -8.02 0.26 -6.44
CA SER A 109 -8.29 1.58 -5.90
C SER A 109 -9.78 1.78 -5.71
N ASP A 110 -10.11 2.62 -4.73
CA ASP A 110 -11.46 3.06 -4.47
C ASP A 110 -11.39 4.54 -4.09
N GLY A 111 -11.94 5.40 -4.93
CA GLY A 111 -11.94 6.83 -4.69
C GLY A 111 -10.64 7.54 -5.02
N VAL A 112 -9.80 6.98 -5.88
CA VAL A 112 -8.51 7.56 -6.25
C VAL A 112 -8.68 8.48 -7.46
N LYS A 113 -7.96 9.62 -7.42
CA LYS A 113 -7.82 10.52 -8.57
C LYS A 113 -6.39 10.47 -9.06
N MET A 114 -6.25 10.35 -10.36
CA MET A 114 -4.93 10.31 -11.01
C MET A 114 -4.57 11.69 -11.56
N ASP A 115 -3.38 12.14 -11.23
CA ASP A 115 -2.89 13.45 -11.71
C ASP A 115 -1.62 13.33 -12.50
#